data_d4f8cb352055ab4708d7d006aaf97780
#
_entry.id   d4f8cb352055ab4708d7d006aaf97780
#
_cell.length_a   1.000
_cell.length_b   1.000
_cell.length_c   1.000
_cell.angle_alpha   90.00
_cell.angle_beta   90.00
_cell.angle_gamma   90.00
#
_symmetry.space_group_name_H-M   'P 1'
#
loop_
_entity.id
_entity.type
_entity.pdbx_description
1 polymer ?
#
loop_
_entity_poly.entity_id
_entity_poly.type
_entity_poly.pdbx_seq_one_letter_code
_entity_poly.pdbx_strand_id
1 'polypeptide(L)'
;DKDEIEKFIFVDKDNVLVSFNGKSQYAKWQFFPVNFSLILDTKREKILFNILFFNTDIIVLNIDSTNCFCFLINTKSNSLQDVSYEKIQWYLVKKCNIDILSELQREKYNLEIKIRKERQIKRDKLIQKRNDKYLFIGFIAFVAILFLLFIGNVIYNYIEYWKKHPRLYTTEIKNRKAVDLGLSVQWASCNVGANNPEESGNYYGWGEPTGQDVFDGKELVGDLNSRFPSRDAETCPPLYITNTKYDIAKVNWGGKWRMPTKKECRELITKCKIYLTELNGKKVAKIIGPNNNYIILPSAGFVDGTSGNWILKDNEYSIYLYTGQLYFNNCDQFNDDNPAAYLFIGETYNDNMDFVRKSKIDCIERYRMLQVRAVCDN
;
A
#
# COMPACT_ATOMS: atom_id res chain seq x y z
N ASP A 1 14.38 13.77 38.71
CA ASP A 1 15.15 12.87 39.59
C ASP A 1 16.33 12.37 38.77
N LYS A 2 17.53 12.92 39.04
CA LYS A 2 18.75 12.46 38.39
C LYS A 2 19.31 11.33 39.26
N ASP A 3 19.63 10.20 38.61
CA ASP A 3 20.36 9.10 39.24
C ASP A 3 21.67 9.65 39.78
N GLU A 4 21.83 9.68 41.09
CA GLU A 4 23.08 10.13 41.73
C GLU A 4 24.07 8.97 41.78
N ILE A 5 25.29 9.22 41.29
CA ILE A 5 26.38 8.28 41.40
C ILE A 5 26.91 8.36 42.83
N GLU A 6 26.78 7.27 43.56
CA GLU A 6 27.15 7.19 44.98
C GLU A 6 28.57 6.66 45.19
N LYS A 7 29.02 5.75 44.34
CA LYS A 7 30.29 5.07 44.56
C LYS A 7 30.90 4.52 43.28
N PHE A 8 32.21 4.70 43.12
CA PHE A 8 33.04 4.03 42.13
C PHE A 8 34.02 3.09 42.83
N ILE A 9 34.11 1.85 42.35
CA ILE A 9 35.13 0.89 42.81
C ILE A 9 35.85 0.42 41.54
N PHE A 10 37.06 0.90 41.32
CA PHE A 10 37.93 0.44 40.22
C PHE A 10 38.42 -0.97 40.55
N VAL A 11 37.93 -1.94 39.79
CA VAL A 11 38.17 -3.37 40.03
C VAL A 11 39.49 -3.78 39.38
N ASP A 12 39.68 -3.33 38.16
CA ASP A 12 40.90 -3.54 37.39
C ASP A 12 41.14 -2.37 36.42
N LYS A 13 42.08 -2.55 35.48
CA LYS A 13 42.45 -1.50 34.52
C LYS A 13 41.33 -1.11 33.54
N ASP A 14 40.32 -1.93 33.38
CA ASP A 14 39.27 -1.72 32.36
C ASP A 14 37.86 -1.71 32.97
N ASN A 15 37.68 -2.22 34.21
CA ASN A 15 36.38 -2.41 34.83
C ASN A 15 36.23 -1.60 36.11
N VAL A 16 35.07 -1.00 36.27
CA VAL A 16 34.65 -0.26 37.44
C VAL A 16 33.25 -0.71 37.87
N LEU A 17 33.04 -0.88 39.18
CA LEU A 17 31.70 -1.07 39.71
C LEU A 17 31.17 0.31 40.11
N VAL A 18 30.05 0.69 39.55
CA VAL A 18 29.39 1.98 39.78
C VAL A 18 28.09 1.74 40.52
N SER A 19 27.90 2.47 41.62
CA SER A 19 26.63 2.44 42.36
C SER A 19 25.82 3.69 42.03
N PHE A 20 24.55 3.44 41.66
CA PHE A 20 23.54 4.47 41.41
C PHE A 20 22.32 4.17 42.24
N ASN A 21 21.91 5.09 43.11
CA ASN A 21 20.70 4.93 43.93
C ASN A 21 20.61 3.54 44.63
N GLY A 22 21.73 3.10 45.22
CA GLY A 22 21.83 1.82 45.91
C GLY A 22 21.92 0.58 45.03
N LYS A 23 21.89 0.73 43.69
CA LYS A 23 22.06 -0.38 42.74
C LYS A 23 23.44 -0.32 42.09
N SER A 24 24.21 -1.41 42.21
CA SER A 24 25.53 -1.49 41.63
C SER A 24 25.52 -2.19 40.28
N GLN A 25 26.27 -1.65 39.32
CA GLN A 25 26.46 -2.26 38.00
C GLN A 25 27.92 -2.16 37.58
N TYR A 26 28.36 -3.14 36.79
CA TYR A 26 29.67 -3.06 36.17
C TYR A 26 29.61 -2.15 34.94
N ALA A 27 30.63 -1.29 34.80
CA ALA A 27 30.88 -0.43 33.67
C ALA A 27 32.33 -0.60 33.25
N LYS A 28 32.63 -0.19 32.03
CA LYS A 28 34.00 -0.08 31.56
C LYS A 28 34.47 1.34 31.73
N TRP A 29 35.74 1.50 32.03
CA TRP A 29 36.34 2.82 32.09
C TRP A 29 37.62 2.86 31.28
N GLN A 30 37.91 4.03 30.74
CA GLN A 30 39.13 4.27 29.98
C GLN A 30 39.69 5.66 30.33
N PHE A 31 40.98 5.72 30.69
CA PHE A 31 41.67 6.96 30.93
C PHE A 31 42.49 7.39 29.70
N PHE A 32 42.40 8.65 29.37
CA PHE A 32 43.11 9.27 28.24
C PHE A 32 44.13 10.29 28.78
N PRO A 33 45.41 9.90 28.93
CA PRO A 33 46.44 10.78 29.51
C PRO A 33 46.68 12.08 28.73
N VAL A 34 46.54 12.02 27.41
CA VAL A 34 46.79 13.17 26.52
C VAL A 34 45.79 14.31 26.79
N ASN A 35 44.56 13.98 27.11
CA ASN A 35 43.48 14.95 27.32
C ASN A 35 43.11 15.11 28.80
N PHE A 36 43.72 14.35 29.70
CA PHE A 36 43.29 14.24 31.10
C PHE A 36 41.79 14.01 31.21
N SER A 37 41.29 13.02 30.51
CA SER A 37 39.87 12.69 30.49
C SER A 37 39.64 11.21 30.80
N LEU A 38 38.46 10.91 31.31
CA LEU A 38 38.01 9.58 31.66
C LEU A 38 36.68 9.34 31.01
N ILE A 39 36.54 8.23 30.30
CA ILE A 39 35.25 7.74 29.79
C ILE A 39 34.76 6.63 30.68
N LEU A 40 33.50 6.75 31.09
CA LEU A 40 32.74 5.71 31.76
C LEU A 40 31.72 5.17 30.76
N ASP A 41 31.84 3.89 30.40
CA ASP A 41 30.93 3.20 29.49
C ASP A 41 30.01 2.30 30.31
N THR A 42 28.80 2.76 30.56
CA THR A 42 27.75 1.98 31.19
C THR A 42 26.93 1.24 30.13
N LYS A 43 26.11 0.26 30.56
CA LYS A 43 25.19 -0.40 29.57
C LYS A 43 24.16 0.53 28.95
N ARG A 44 23.94 1.72 29.49
CA ARG A 44 22.93 2.69 29.08
C ARG A 44 23.51 3.87 28.31
N GLU A 45 24.68 4.37 28.75
CA GLU A 45 25.28 5.58 28.22
C GLU A 45 26.80 5.60 28.40
N LYS A 46 27.46 6.46 27.63
CA LYS A 46 28.88 6.79 27.77
C LYS A 46 29.00 8.19 28.32
N ILE A 47 29.65 8.32 29.46
CA ILE A 47 29.84 9.60 30.13
C ILE A 47 31.32 9.97 30.02
N LEU A 48 31.59 11.15 29.47
CA LEU A 48 32.92 11.72 29.39
C LEU A 48 33.15 12.68 30.55
N PHE A 49 34.20 12.43 31.30
CA PHE A 49 34.66 13.28 32.38
C PHE A 49 35.99 13.92 32.00
N ASN A 50 36.13 15.21 32.23
CA ASN A 50 37.39 15.91 32.18
C ASN A 50 38.01 15.98 33.57
N ILE A 51 39.27 15.52 33.74
CA ILE A 51 39.98 15.56 35.03
C ILE A 51 40.53 16.97 35.18
N LEU A 52 40.03 17.67 36.19
CA LEU A 52 40.48 19.03 36.51
C LEU A 52 41.62 19.04 37.51
N PHE A 53 41.61 18.12 38.45
CA PHE A 53 42.64 17.98 39.46
C PHE A 53 42.69 16.54 39.96
N PHE A 54 43.87 16.06 40.34
CA PHE A 54 44.01 14.76 41.02
C PHE A 54 45.25 14.72 41.90
N ASN A 55 45.15 14.00 42.98
CA ASN A 55 46.25 13.58 43.82
C ASN A 55 45.92 12.21 44.44
N THR A 56 46.66 11.78 45.47
CA THR A 56 46.47 10.49 46.16
C THR A 56 45.12 10.37 46.91
N ASP A 57 44.51 11.51 47.25
CA ASP A 57 43.34 11.56 48.13
C ASP A 57 42.05 11.87 47.35
N ILE A 58 42.14 12.66 46.29
CA ILE A 58 40.96 13.15 45.55
C ILE A 58 41.22 13.31 44.06
N ILE A 59 40.21 13.02 43.28
CA ILE A 59 40.14 13.38 41.84
C ILE A 59 38.89 14.25 41.67
N VAL A 60 39.10 15.40 41.04
CA VAL A 60 38.01 16.33 40.65
C VAL A 60 37.74 16.17 39.18
N LEU A 61 36.52 15.78 38.90
CA LEU A 61 36.00 15.51 37.55
C LEU A 61 34.96 16.57 37.16
N ASN A 62 34.95 16.94 35.92
CA ASN A 62 33.83 17.67 35.32
C ASN A 62 33.17 16.80 34.25
N ILE A 63 31.85 16.70 34.29
CA ILE A 63 31.11 16.01 33.22
C ILE A 63 31.13 16.88 31.99
N ASP A 64 31.63 16.32 30.87
CA ASP A 64 31.79 17.07 29.61
C ASP A 64 30.49 17.76 29.19
N SER A 65 30.60 18.97 28.73
CA SER A 65 29.47 19.80 28.28
C SER A 65 28.48 20.22 29.38
N THR A 66 28.83 20.02 30.65
CA THR A 66 28.02 20.45 31.79
C THR A 66 28.80 21.31 32.77
N ASN A 67 28.09 21.99 33.68
CA ASN A 67 28.70 22.65 34.85
C ASN A 67 28.66 21.76 36.10
N CYS A 68 28.49 20.44 35.91
CA CYS A 68 28.43 19.50 37.02
C CYS A 68 29.82 18.95 37.34
N PHE A 69 30.19 18.97 38.61
CA PHE A 69 31.43 18.44 39.12
C PHE A 69 31.17 17.18 39.93
N CYS A 70 32.06 16.23 39.81
CA CYS A 70 32.09 15.00 40.57
C CYS A 70 33.42 14.87 41.30
N PHE A 71 33.38 14.49 42.55
CA PHE A 71 34.56 14.29 43.38
C PHE A 71 34.71 12.81 43.72
N LEU A 72 35.83 12.22 43.27
CA LEU A 72 36.19 10.85 43.68
C LEU A 72 37.20 10.94 44.79
N ILE A 73 36.85 10.32 45.91
CA ILE A 73 37.67 10.38 47.12
C ILE A 73 38.23 9.00 47.42
N ASN A 74 39.53 8.94 47.71
CA ASN A 74 40.17 7.72 48.11
C ASN A 74 39.75 7.34 49.55
N THR A 75 38.87 6.36 49.66
CA THR A 75 38.36 5.89 50.96
C THR A 75 39.41 5.25 51.87
N LYS A 76 40.60 4.93 51.33
CA LYS A 76 41.75 4.42 52.11
C LYS A 76 42.61 5.53 52.68
N SER A 77 42.39 6.79 52.26
CA SER A 77 43.08 7.93 52.77
C SER A 77 42.44 8.42 54.10
N ASN A 78 43.26 8.60 55.11
CA ASN A 78 42.76 9.11 56.42
C ASN A 78 42.45 10.62 56.39
N SER A 79 42.74 11.32 55.24
CA SER A 79 42.66 12.77 55.15
C SER A 79 41.25 13.31 54.92
N LEU A 80 40.34 12.47 54.42
CA LEU A 80 39.01 12.88 53.98
C LEU A 80 37.93 11.89 54.44
N GLN A 81 37.90 11.58 55.74
CA GLN A 81 36.80 10.86 56.33
C GLN A 81 35.64 11.83 56.64
N ASP A 82 34.45 11.45 56.25
CA ASP A 82 33.25 12.27 56.45
C ASP A 82 33.14 13.53 55.57
N VAL A 83 32.74 13.37 54.34
CA VAL A 83 32.94 14.35 53.28
C VAL A 83 31.73 15.25 53.04
N SER A 84 31.79 16.49 53.53
CA SER A 84 30.94 17.57 53.02
C SER A 84 31.65 18.38 51.93
N TYR A 85 30.88 19.03 51.07
CA TYR A 85 31.38 19.92 50.04
C TYR A 85 32.34 21.00 50.58
N GLU A 86 32.07 21.55 51.74
CA GLU A 86 32.89 22.54 52.45
C GLU A 86 34.24 21.95 52.89
N LYS A 87 34.27 20.72 53.35
CA LYS A 87 35.51 20.02 53.72
C LYS A 87 36.35 19.72 52.48
N ILE A 88 35.75 19.37 51.34
CA ILE A 88 36.46 19.19 50.07
C ILE A 88 37.09 20.52 49.65
N GLN A 89 36.32 21.60 49.66
CA GLN A 89 36.78 22.92 49.31
C GLN A 89 37.91 23.37 50.22
N TRP A 90 37.78 23.19 51.55
CA TRP A 90 38.83 23.47 52.52
C TRP A 90 40.08 22.64 52.24
N TYR A 91 39.95 21.34 51.96
CA TYR A 91 41.06 20.45 51.64
C TYR A 91 41.81 20.92 50.37
N LEU A 92 41.09 21.26 49.30
CA LEU A 92 41.70 21.73 48.06
C LEU A 92 42.45 23.06 48.25
N VAL A 93 41.94 23.97 49.06
CA VAL A 93 42.55 25.27 49.31
C VAL A 93 43.70 25.17 50.34
N LYS A 94 43.52 24.46 51.44
CA LYS A 94 44.48 24.47 52.54
C LYS A 94 45.53 23.35 52.51
N LYS A 95 45.16 22.15 52.02
CA LYS A 95 46.09 21.01 51.96
C LYS A 95 46.84 20.90 50.61
N CYS A 96 46.16 21.22 49.53
CA CYS A 96 46.76 21.15 48.21
C CYS A 96 47.55 22.42 47.85
N ASN A 97 47.56 23.41 48.72
CA ASN A 97 48.37 24.62 48.67
C ASN A 97 48.25 25.36 47.34
N ILE A 98 47.02 25.49 46.85
CA ILE A 98 46.72 26.17 45.56
C ILE A 98 47.04 27.66 45.65
N ASP A 99 47.17 28.20 46.89
CA ASP A 99 47.45 29.62 47.13
C ASP A 99 48.93 30.00 47.27
N ILE A 100 49.88 29.06 47.30
CA ILE A 100 51.29 29.38 47.43
C ILE A 100 52.06 28.77 46.24
N LEU A 101 51.86 29.34 45.10
CA LEU A 101 52.77 29.18 43.99
C LEU A 101 53.82 30.29 44.10
N SER A 102 55.11 29.94 44.06
CA SER A 102 56.16 30.94 43.81
C SER A 102 55.82 31.74 42.53
N GLU A 103 56.30 32.95 42.43
CA GLU A 103 56.00 33.82 41.27
C GLU A 103 56.25 33.12 39.94
N LEU A 104 57.28 32.30 39.83
CA LEU A 104 57.60 31.48 38.65
C LEU A 104 56.57 30.34 38.43
N GLN A 105 56.03 29.74 39.46
CA GLN A 105 55.00 28.73 39.38
C GLN A 105 53.65 29.38 39.02
N ARG A 106 53.38 30.62 39.46
CA ARG A 106 52.23 31.41 39.08
C ARG A 106 52.27 31.77 37.59
N GLU A 107 53.40 32.19 37.07
CA GLU A 107 53.55 32.47 35.64
C GLU A 107 53.36 31.21 34.78
N LYS A 108 53.99 30.08 35.20
CA LYS A 108 53.82 28.79 34.52
C LYS A 108 52.36 28.31 34.58
N TYR A 109 51.72 28.44 35.73
CA TYR A 109 50.31 28.10 35.93
C TYR A 109 49.40 29.01 35.04
N ASN A 110 49.64 30.31 35.06
CA ASN A 110 48.89 31.25 34.22
C ASN A 110 49.08 30.98 32.72
N LEU A 111 50.31 30.62 32.33
CA LEU A 111 50.59 30.23 30.95
C LEU A 111 49.86 28.91 30.57
N GLU A 112 49.84 27.93 31.47
CA GLU A 112 49.09 26.68 31.26
C GLU A 112 47.60 26.93 31.17
N ILE A 113 47.04 27.80 32.02
CA ILE A 113 45.63 28.22 31.93
C ILE A 113 45.36 28.91 30.60
N LYS A 114 46.25 29.80 30.17
CA LYS A 114 46.09 30.48 28.87
C LYS A 114 46.11 29.50 27.72
N ILE A 115 47.05 28.57 27.71
CA ILE A 115 47.12 27.50 26.71
C ILE A 115 45.87 26.60 26.76
N ARG A 116 45.38 26.25 27.95
CA ARG A 116 44.16 25.48 28.11
C ARG A 116 42.93 26.24 27.57
N LYS A 117 42.79 27.51 27.92
CA LYS A 117 41.74 28.38 27.38
C LYS A 117 41.80 28.50 25.86
N GLU A 118 42.97 28.67 25.28
CA GLU A 118 43.14 28.74 23.83
C GLU A 118 42.79 27.39 23.14
N ARG A 119 43.18 26.27 23.75
CA ARG A 119 42.81 24.94 23.30
C ARG A 119 41.29 24.69 23.44
N GLN A 120 40.70 25.18 24.53
CA GLN A 120 39.26 25.13 24.73
C GLN A 120 38.53 25.93 23.66
N ILE A 121 38.92 27.18 23.44
CA ILE A 121 38.34 28.02 22.38
C ILE A 121 38.48 27.38 20.98
N LYS A 122 39.62 26.74 20.70
CA LYS A 122 39.82 26.02 19.45
C LYS A 122 38.87 24.79 19.37
N ARG A 123 38.71 24.05 20.45
CA ARG A 123 37.78 22.92 20.50
C ARG A 123 36.34 23.40 20.33
N ASP A 124 35.93 24.43 21.05
CA ASP A 124 34.60 24.99 20.99
C ASP A 124 34.27 25.47 19.57
N LYS A 125 35.21 26.15 18.90
CA LYS A 125 35.08 26.53 17.48
C LYS A 125 34.96 25.31 16.55
N LEU A 126 35.72 24.25 16.81
CA LEU A 126 35.63 22.99 16.04
C LEU A 126 34.29 22.26 16.28
N ILE A 127 33.84 22.25 17.54
CA ILE A 127 32.54 21.67 17.93
C ILE A 127 31.42 22.49 17.28
N GLN A 128 31.47 23.80 17.36
CA GLN A 128 30.49 24.68 16.74
C GLN A 128 30.45 24.48 15.22
N LYS A 129 31.60 24.47 14.55
CA LYS A 129 31.69 24.18 13.11
C LYS A 129 31.14 22.78 12.76
N ARG A 130 31.36 21.82 13.63
CA ARG A 130 30.79 20.45 13.48
C ARG A 130 29.29 20.48 13.67
N ASN A 131 28.79 21.17 14.69
CA ASN A 131 27.36 21.28 14.97
C ASN A 131 26.65 22.03 13.85
N ASP A 132 27.23 23.11 13.31
CA ASP A 132 26.69 23.83 12.15
C ASP A 132 26.61 22.91 10.92
N LYS A 133 27.64 22.07 10.73
CA LYS A 133 27.61 21.05 9.66
C LYS A 133 26.49 20.02 9.88
N TYR A 134 26.28 19.54 11.11
CA TYR A 134 25.19 18.60 11.40
C TYR A 134 23.80 19.26 11.29
N LEU A 135 23.68 20.53 11.72
CA LEU A 135 22.45 21.31 11.52
C LEU A 135 22.15 21.47 10.02
N PHE A 136 23.19 21.77 9.22
CA PHE A 136 23.03 21.87 7.77
C PHE A 136 22.65 20.54 7.11
N ILE A 137 23.30 19.43 7.52
CA ILE A 137 22.95 18.08 7.05
C ILE A 137 21.53 17.73 7.48
N GLY A 138 21.15 18.02 8.73
CA GLY A 138 19.80 17.82 9.24
C GLY A 138 18.75 18.63 8.48
N PHE A 139 19.07 19.88 8.13
CA PHE A 139 18.21 20.71 7.30
C PHE A 139 18.04 20.13 5.89
N ILE A 140 19.14 19.69 5.24
CA ILE A 140 19.07 19.02 3.92
C ILE A 140 18.23 17.74 4.02
N ALA A 141 18.45 16.92 5.06
CA ALA A 141 17.67 15.70 5.27
C ALA A 141 16.17 16.01 5.48
N PHE A 142 15.85 17.06 6.24
CA PHE A 142 14.47 17.50 6.45
C PHE A 142 13.82 17.97 5.13
N VAL A 143 14.52 18.78 4.33
CA VAL A 143 14.03 19.21 3.01
C VAL A 143 13.85 18.02 2.07
N ALA A 144 14.80 17.06 2.10
CA ALA A 144 14.68 15.84 1.31
C ALA A 144 13.44 14.99 1.71
N ILE A 145 13.16 14.89 3.01
CA ILE A 145 11.95 14.20 3.51
C ILE A 145 10.69 14.92 3.03
N LEU A 146 10.62 16.25 3.14
CA LEU A 146 9.49 17.03 2.64
C LEU A 146 9.31 16.84 1.13
N PHE A 147 10.40 16.81 0.38
CA PHE A 147 10.37 16.57 -1.06
C PHE A 147 9.87 15.16 -1.40
N LEU A 148 10.30 14.13 -0.65
CA LEU A 148 9.80 12.76 -0.81
C LEU A 148 8.31 12.65 -0.47
N LEU A 149 7.85 13.33 0.58
CA LEU A 149 6.42 13.41 0.93
C LEU A 149 5.62 14.12 -0.16
N PHE A 150 6.16 15.21 -0.72
CA PHE A 150 5.54 15.90 -1.86
C PHE A 150 5.45 15.00 -3.08
N ILE A 151 6.55 14.33 -3.46
CA ILE A 151 6.55 13.36 -4.58
C ILE A 151 5.57 12.22 -4.30
N GLY A 152 5.56 11.68 -3.08
CA GLY A 152 4.62 10.65 -2.66
C GLY A 152 3.17 11.09 -2.85
N ASN A 153 2.84 12.33 -2.47
CA ASN A 153 1.51 12.90 -2.68
C ASN A 153 1.20 13.10 -4.18
N VAL A 154 2.15 13.57 -4.96
CA VAL A 154 1.99 13.70 -6.43
C VAL A 154 1.76 12.34 -7.08
N ILE A 155 2.56 11.33 -6.69
CA ILE A 155 2.41 9.95 -7.18
C ILE A 155 1.05 9.38 -6.75
N TYR A 156 0.66 9.58 -5.49
CA TYR A 156 -0.65 9.14 -4.98
C TYR A 156 -1.79 9.77 -5.79
N ASN A 157 -1.77 11.09 -5.99
CA ASN A 157 -2.77 11.79 -6.79
C ASN A 157 -2.75 11.36 -8.27
N TYR A 158 -1.56 11.10 -8.82
CA TYR A 158 -1.40 10.57 -10.18
C TYR A 158 -1.99 9.15 -10.30
N ILE A 159 -1.74 8.27 -9.34
CA ILE A 159 -2.32 6.93 -9.28
C ILE A 159 -3.84 7.00 -9.14
N GLU A 160 -4.36 7.87 -8.25
CA GLU A 160 -5.80 8.09 -8.08
C GLU A 160 -6.44 8.68 -9.34
N TYR A 161 -5.77 9.61 -10.02
CA TYR A 161 -6.21 10.14 -11.30
C TYR A 161 -6.36 9.02 -12.35
N TRP A 162 -5.32 8.16 -12.49
CA TRP A 162 -5.35 7.07 -13.48
C TRP A 162 -6.27 5.91 -13.07
N LYS A 163 -6.55 5.70 -11.79
CA LYS A 163 -7.62 4.80 -11.36
C LYS A 163 -8.99 5.30 -11.83
N LYS A 164 -9.22 6.60 -11.81
CA LYS A 164 -10.46 7.23 -12.31
C LYS A 164 -10.49 7.31 -13.84
N HIS A 165 -9.34 7.44 -14.50
CA HIS A 165 -9.18 7.61 -15.93
C HIS A 165 -8.18 6.58 -16.50
N PRO A 166 -8.47 5.27 -16.41
CA PRO A 166 -7.55 4.26 -16.93
C PRO A 166 -7.34 4.43 -18.43
N ARG A 167 -6.10 4.28 -18.89
CA ARG A 167 -5.78 4.29 -20.33
C ARG A 167 -6.35 3.03 -20.96
N LEU A 168 -7.10 3.19 -22.05
CA LEU A 168 -7.59 2.07 -22.85
C LEU A 168 -6.44 1.60 -23.77
N TYR A 169 -5.86 0.45 -23.46
CA TYR A 169 -5.02 -0.27 -24.42
C TYR A 169 -5.94 -1.17 -25.24
N THR A 170 -6.13 -0.81 -26.51
CA THR A 170 -7.01 -1.54 -27.44
C THR A 170 -6.22 -1.98 -28.66
N THR A 171 -6.49 -3.20 -29.10
CA THR A 171 -6.01 -3.72 -30.38
C THR A 171 -7.20 -3.81 -31.33
N GLU A 172 -7.06 -3.31 -32.55
CA GLU A 172 -8.11 -3.47 -33.57
C GLU A 172 -8.04 -4.86 -34.21
N ILE A 173 -9.16 -5.55 -34.23
CA ILE A 173 -9.33 -6.82 -34.94
C ILE A 173 -10.54 -6.69 -35.86
N LYS A 174 -10.28 -6.66 -37.18
CA LYS A 174 -11.31 -6.46 -38.20
C LYS A 174 -12.23 -5.25 -37.90
N ASN A 175 -11.66 -4.08 -37.68
CA ASN A 175 -12.38 -2.84 -37.34
C ASN A 175 -13.16 -2.89 -35.99
N ARG A 176 -12.85 -3.83 -35.12
CA ARG A 176 -13.42 -3.93 -33.76
C ARG A 176 -12.29 -3.86 -32.74
N LYS A 177 -12.51 -3.09 -31.68
CA LYS A 177 -11.49 -2.87 -30.64
C LYS A 177 -11.54 -3.98 -29.60
N ALA A 178 -10.41 -4.65 -29.38
CA ALA A 178 -10.20 -5.59 -28.30
C ALA A 178 -9.48 -4.88 -27.15
N VAL A 179 -9.89 -5.12 -25.93
CA VAL A 179 -9.33 -4.55 -24.71
C VAL A 179 -8.69 -5.66 -23.89
N ASP A 180 -7.40 -5.58 -23.69
CA ASP A 180 -6.69 -6.42 -22.73
C ASP A 180 -6.98 -5.93 -21.32
N LEU A 181 -7.67 -6.74 -20.54
CA LEU A 181 -7.97 -6.49 -19.13
C LEU A 181 -6.96 -7.13 -18.16
N GLY A 182 -5.89 -7.76 -18.68
CA GLY A 182 -5.00 -8.60 -17.87
C GLY A 182 -5.63 -9.94 -17.48
N LEU A 183 -6.55 -10.45 -18.32
CA LEU A 183 -7.26 -11.71 -18.19
C LEU A 183 -6.74 -12.73 -19.22
N SER A 184 -7.31 -13.94 -19.19
CA SER A 184 -6.94 -15.00 -20.14
C SER A 184 -7.29 -14.69 -21.59
N VAL A 185 -8.21 -13.74 -21.82
CA VAL A 185 -8.68 -13.29 -23.14
C VAL A 185 -8.86 -11.79 -23.18
N GLN A 186 -8.82 -11.20 -24.37
CA GLN A 186 -9.22 -9.82 -24.58
C GLN A 186 -10.72 -9.71 -24.81
N TRP A 187 -11.33 -8.66 -24.28
CA TRP A 187 -12.77 -8.41 -24.37
C TRP A 187 -13.07 -7.31 -25.41
N ALA A 188 -14.12 -7.47 -26.15
CA ALA A 188 -14.56 -6.43 -27.07
C ALA A 188 -14.92 -5.12 -26.35
N SER A 189 -14.67 -3.98 -26.97
CA SER A 189 -15.01 -2.66 -26.41
C SER A 189 -16.52 -2.38 -26.42
N CYS A 190 -17.29 -3.02 -27.29
CA CYS A 190 -18.74 -2.88 -27.40
C CYS A 190 -19.42 -4.25 -27.60
N ASN A 191 -20.76 -4.30 -27.45
CA ASN A 191 -21.55 -5.49 -27.71
C ASN A 191 -21.64 -5.78 -29.22
N VAL A 192 -21.97 -7.02 -29.57
CA VAL A 192 -22.25 -7.38 -30.97
C VAL A 192 -23.49 -6.60 -31.44
N GLY A 193 -23.36 -5.93 -32.56
CA GLY A 193 -24.37 -5.02 -33.09
C GLY A 193 -24.29 -3.57 -32.62
N ALA A 194 -23.42 -3.24 -31.66
CA ALA A 194 -23.19 -1.88 -31.17
C ALA A 194 -21.96 -1.22 -31.83
N ASN A 195 -21.96 0.10 -31.91
CA ASN A 195 -20.84 0.90 -32.34
C ASN A 195 -20.10 1.57 -31.16
N ASN A 196 -20.82 1.88 -30.08
CA ASN A 196 -20.28 2.51 -28.88
C ASN A 196 -20.38 1.60 -27.66
N PRO A 197 -19.52 1.76 -26.66
CA PRO A 197 -19.48 0.90 -25.49
C PRO A 197 -20.78 0.89 -24.65
N GLU A 198 -21.49 2.00 -24.62
CA GLU A 198 -22.73 2.21 -23.86
C GLU A 198 -24.00 1.81 -24.64
N GLU A 199 -23.87 1.30 -25.85
CA GLU A 199 -25.00 0.82 -26.64
C GLU A 199 -25.25 -0.67 -26.34
N SER A 200 -26.51 -1.05 -26.25
CA SER A 200 -26.94 -2.44 -26.02
C SER A 200 -26.48 -3.41 -27.12
N GLY A 201 -26.40 -2.92 -28.36
CA GLY A 201 -26.25 -3.79 -29.51
C GLY A 201 -27.53 -4.59 -29.78
N ASN A 202 -27.39 -5.66 -30.54
CA ASN A 202 -28.52 -6.52 -30.86
C ASN A 202 -28.78 -7.52 -29.75
N TYR A 203 -30.03 -7.99 -29.68
CA TYR A 203 -30.45 -9.07 -28.81
C TYR A 203 -30.53 -10.38 -29.59
N TYR A 204 -30.06 -11.46 -28.99
CA TYR A 204 -29.93 -12.77 -29.63
C TYR A 204 -30.53 -13.86 -28.77
N GLY A 205 -31.26 -14.78 -29.38
CA GLY A 205 -31.52 -16.07 -28.77
C GLY A 205 -30.23 -16.91 -28.73
N TRP A 206 -30.08 -17.81 -27.77
CA TRP A 206 -28.86 -18.58 -27.64
C TRP A 206 -28.63 -19.55 -28.82
N GLY A 207 -27.50 -19.37 -29.52
CA GLY A 207 -27.21 -20.13 -30.75
C GLY A 207 -27.89 -19.61 -32.00
N GLU A 208 -28.59 -18.49 -31.93
CA GLU A 208 -29.26 -17.81 -33.05
C GLU A 208 -28.43 -16.56 -33.45
N PRO A 209 -27.64 -16.63 -34.54
CA PRO A 209 -26.77 -15.52 -34.94
C PRO A 209 -27.47 -14.36 -35.64
N THR A 210 -28.74 -14.48 -35.99
CA THR A 210 -29.54 -13.41 -36.61
C THR A 210 -30.16 -12.52 -35.56
N GLY A 211 -29.34 -11.59 -35.00
CA GLY A 211 -29.81 -10.70 -33.95
C GLY A 211 -30.90 -9.76 -34.32
N GLN A 212 -31.68 -9.32 -33.35
CA GLN A 212 -32.78 -8.37 -33.50
C GLN A 212 -32.41 -7.05 -32.81
N ASP A 213 -32.69 -5.95 -33.51
CA ASP A 213 -32.68 -4.62 -32.88
C ASP A 213 -34.09 -4.35 -32.32
N VAL A 214 -34.20 -4.44 -31.00
CA VAL A 214 -35.49 -4.29 -30.34
C VAL A 214 -35.99 -2.84 -30.33
N PHE A 215 -35.10 -1.87 -30.56
CA PHE A 215 -35.47 -0.45 -30.55
C PHE A 215 -36.14 0.04 -31.84
N ASP A 216 -36.19 -0.76 -32.91
CA ASP A 216 -36.74 -0.34 -34.22
C ASP A 216 -38.26 -0.53 -34.32
N GLY A 217 -38.91 -0.86 -33.22
CA GLY A 217 -40.41 -0.96 -33.15
C GLY A 217 -41.01 -2.03 -34.06
N LYS A 218 -40.21 -2.94 -34.61
CA LYS A 218 -40.71 -4.04 -35.44
C LYS A 218 -41.17 -5.19 -34.57
N GLU A 219 -42.45 -5.53 -34.73
CA GLU A 219 -42.97 -6.76 -34.14
C GLU A 219 -42.18 -7.96 -34.69
N LEU A 220 -41.68 -8.78 -33.77
CA LEU A 220 -41.07 -10.04 -34.15
C LEU A 220 -42.18 -11.04 -34.54
N VAL A 221 -42.10 -11.45 -35.78
CA VAL A 221 -43.07 -12.44 -36.32
C VAL A 221 -42.58 -13.83 -35.92
N GLY A 222 -43.34 -14.48 -35.03
CA GLY A 222 -43.23 -15.91 -34.74
C GLY A 222 -42.94 -16.25 -33.27
N ASP A 223 -43.43 -17.40 -32.86
CA ASP A 223 -43.17 -18.00 -31.55
C ASP A 223 -41.70 -18.41 -31.43
N LEU A 224 -40.98 -17.76 -30.54
CA LEU A 224 -39.56 -18.07 -30.29
C LEU A 224 -39.36 -19.49 -29.75
N ASN A 225 -40.32 -20.04 -29.02
CA ASN A 225 -40.23 -21.42 -28.53
C ASN A 225 -40.12 -22.44 -29.67
N SER A 226 -40.78 -22.17 -30.81
CA SER A 226 -40.68 -23.02 -32.01
C SER A 226 -39.30 -22.94 -32.71
N ARG A 227 -38.50 -21.90 -32.44
CA ARG A 227 -37.15 -21.72 -33.02
C ARG A 227 -36.07 -22.47 -32.22
N PHE A 228 -36.36 -22.88 -30.99
CA PHE A 228 -35.41 -23.59 -30.13
C PHE A 228 -35.93 -25.00 -29.88
N PRO A 229 -35.77 -25.92 -30.84
CA PRO A 229 -36.27 -27.29 -30.72
C PRO A 229 -35.64 -27.97 -29.50
N SER A 230 -36.38 -29.00 -29.00
CA SER A 230 -35.88 -29.87 -27.94
C SER A 230 -34.52 -30.45 -28.30
N ARG A 231 -33.74 -30.88 -27.30
CA ARG A 231 -32.38 -31.40 -27.43
C ARG A 231 -32.22 -32.50 -28.46
N ASP A 232 -33.27 -33.24 -28.74
CA ASP A 232 -33.27 -34.40 -29.65
C ASP A 232 -33.47 -34.01 -31.12
N ALA A 233 -33.67 -32.73 -31.43
CA ALA A 233 -33.80 -32.28 -32.81
C ALA A 233 -32.41 -32.16 -33.49
N GLU A 234 -32.32 -32.64 -34.72
CA GLU A 234 -31.13 -32.55 -35.58
C GLU A 234 -30.57 -31.10 -35.73
N THR A 235 -31.44 -30.12 -35.50
CA THR A 235 -31.16 -28.69 -35.57
C THR A 235 -30.72 -28.05 -34.25
N CYS A 236 -30.68 -28.84 -33.14
CA CYS A 236 -30.31 -28.31 -31.85
C CYS A 236 -28.83 -27.87 -31.81
N PRO A 237 -28.50 -26.68 -31.35
CA PRO A 237 -27.11 -26.27 -31.16
C PRO A 237 -26.38 -27.21 -30.19
N PRO A 238 -25.06 -27.47 -30.41
CA PRO A 238 -24.29 -28.31 -29.49
C PRO A 238 -24.15 -27.61 -28.13
N LEU A 239 -23.77 -28.40 -27.09
CA LEU A 239 -23.61 -27.93 -25.70
C LEU A 239 -22.60 -26.75 -25.58
N TYR A 240 -21.69 -26.67 -26.53
CA TYR A 240 -20.67 -25.62 -26.63
C TYR A 240 -20.72 -25.06 -28.04
N ILE A 241 -21.17 -23.81 -28.16
CA ILE A 241 -21.32 -23.16 -29.47
C ILE A 241 -20.13 -22.26 -29.83
N THR A 242 -19.20 -22.04 -28.89
CA THR A 242 -18.01 -21.20 -29.11
C THR A 242 -17.22 -21.68 -30.35
N ASN A 243 -16.92 -20.78 -31.26
CA ASN A 243 -16.24 -21.03 -32.55
C ASN A 243 -17.01 -21.90 -33.55
N THR A 244 -18.29 -22.21 -33.32
CA THR A 244 -19.15 -22.94 -34.26
C THR A 244 -19.95 -21.99 -35.15
N LYS A 245 -20.77 -22.54 -36.05
CA LYS A 245 -21.75 -21.78 -36.85
C LYS A 245 -22.88 -21.17 -36.01
N TYR A 246 -23.02 -21.57 -34.76
CA TYR A 246 -24.00 -21.06 -33.80
C TYR A 246 -23.41 -19.98 -32.89
N ASP A 247 -22.12 -19.73 -32.97
CA ASP A 247 -21.42 -18.66 -32.21
C ASP A 247 -21.77 -17.29 -32.78
N ILE A 248 -22.57 -16.54 -32.04
CA ILE A 248 -23.11 -15.25 -32.44
C ILE A 248 -21.98 -14.26 -32.79
N ALA A 249 -20.96 -14.18 -31.96
CA ALA A 249 -19.82 -13.28 -32.18
C ALA A 249 -18.99 -13.71 -33.41
N LYS A 250 -18.77 -15.02 -33.58
CA LYS A 250 -18.05 -15.59 -34.71
C LYS A 250 -18.74 -15.32 -36.04
N VAL A 251 -20.05 -15.54 -36.09
CA VAL A 251 -20.83 -15.36 -37.29
C VAL A 251 -20.92 -13.88 -37.67
N ASN A 252 -21.19 -13.01 -36.71
CA ASN A 252 -21.39 -11.57 -37.02
C ASN A 252 -20.07 -10.82 -37.27
N TRP A 253 -19.00 -11.15 -36.53
CA TRP A 253 -17.73 -10.41 -36.60
C TRP A 253 -16.61 -11.22 -37.28
N GLY A 254 -16.66 -12.51 -37.26
CA GLY A 254 -15.65 -13.40 -37.85
C GLY A 254 -14.26 -13.26 -37.21
N GLY A 255 -13.22 -13.68 -37.92
CA GLY A 255 -11.83 -13.60 -37.46
C GLY A 255 -11.58 -14.39 -36.19
N LYS A 256 -10.94 -13.75 -35.21
CA LYS A 256 -10.66 -14.32 -33.90
C LYS A 256 -11.79 -14.13 -32.88
N TRP A 257 -12.84 -13.39 -33.24
CA TRP A 257 -13.95 -13.10 -32.33
C TRP A 257 -14.81 -14.33 -32.09
N ARG A 258 -15.20 -14.54 -30.84
CA ARG A 258 -16.06 -15.64 -30.40
C ARG A 258 -16.85 -15.22 -29.15
N MET A 259 -17.88 -15.99 -28.83
CA MET A 259 -18.56 -15.85 -27.53
C MET A 259 -17.66 -16.28 -26.38
N PRO A 260 -17.77 -15.63 -25.20
CA PRO A 260 -17.02 -16.02 -24.03
C PRO A 260 -17.51 -17.34 -23.45
N THR A 261 -16.61 -18.10 -22.85
CA THR A 261 -16.94 -19.28 -22.04
C THR A 261 -17.42 -18.88 -20.64
N LYS A 262 -18.08 -19.80 -19.93
CA LYS A 262 -18.44 -19.64 -18.51
C LYS A 262 -17.20 -19.35 -17.64
N LYS A 263 -16.05 -19.98 -17.96
CA LYS A 263 -14.79 -19.78 -17.24
C LYS A 263 -14.27 -18.35 -17.40
N GLU A 264 -14.29 -17.80 -18.61
CA GLU A 264 -13.86 -16.44 -18.91
C GLU A 264 -14.80 -15.39 -18.30
N CYS A 265 -16.12 -15.62 -18.34
CA CYS A 265 -17.07 -14.79 -17.62
C CYS A 265 -16.87 -14.83 -16.11
N ARG A 266 -16.57 -16.00 -15.53
CA ARG A 266 -16.24 -16.11 -14.10
C ARG A 266 -14.94 -15.37 -13.78
N GLU A 267 -13.93 -15.50 -14.63
CA GLU A 267 -12.68 -14.76 -14.48
C GLU A 267 -12.92 -13.23 -14.48
N LEU A 268 -13.77 -12.74 -15.38
CA LEU A 268 -14.13 -11.32 -15.45
C LEU A 268 -14.70 -10.82 -14.11
N ILE A 269 -15.69 -11.51 -13.55
CA ILE A 269 -16.35 -11.05 -12.31
C ILE A 269 -15.54 -11.32 -11.04
N THR A 270 -14.55 -12.21 -11.06
CA THR A 270 -13.73 -12.53 -9.88
C THR A 270 -12.42 -11.73 -9.82
N LYS A 271 -11.84 -11.39 -10.97
CA LYS A 271 -10.57 -10.69 -11.04
C LYS A 271 -10.68 -9.19 -11.29
N CYS A 272 -11.80 -8.72 -11.82
CA CYS A 272 -12.01 -7.30 -12.13
C CYS A 272 -12.80 -6.58 -11.05
N LYS A 273 -12.62 -5.25 -10.98
CA LYS A 273 -13.47 -4.38 -10.17
C LYS A 273 -14.65 -3.90 -10.98
N ILE A 274 -15.84 -4.01 -10.42
CA ILE A 274 -17.11 -3.67 -11.09
C ILE A 274 -17.69 -2.42 -10.42
N TYR A 275 -17.95 -1.39 -11.22
CA TYR A 275 -18.58 -0.14 -10.79
C TYR A 275 -19.84 0.12 -11.62
N LEU A 276 -20.98 0.17 -10.97
CA LEU A 276 -22.23 0.58 -11.58
C LEU A 276 -22.27 2.11 -11.63
N THR A 277 -22.45 2.68 -12.81
CA THR A 277 -22.36 4.13 -13.05
C THR A 277 -23.17 4.52 -14.28
N GLU A 278 -23.15 5.79 -14.62
CA GLU A 278 -23.77 6.32 -15.85
C GLU A 278 -22.71 6.83 -16.83
N LEU A 279 -22.96 6.61 -18.12
CA LEU A 279 -22.19 7.13 -19.23
C LEU A 279 -23.13 7.66 -20.32
N ASN A 280 -23.01 8.94 -20.68
CA ASN A 280 -23.87 9.60 -21.67
C ASN A 280 -25.39 9.44 -21.35
N GLY A 281 -25.75 9.48 -20.07
CA GLY A 281 -27.14 9.30 -19.61
C GLY A 281 -27.66 7.87 -19.63
N LYS A 282 -26.80 6.88 -19.92
CA LYS A 282 -27.13 5.46 -19.92
C LYS A 282 -26.48 4.76 -18.70
N LYS A 283 -27.25 3.90 -18.05
CA LYS A 283 -26.73 3.05 -16.96
C LYS A 283 -25.78 2.01 -17.51
N VAL A 284 -24.60 1.89 -16.91
CA VAL A 284 -23.56 0.98 -17.37
C VAL A 284 -22.80 0.37 -16.20
N ALA A 285 -22.16 -0.79 -16.42
CA ALA A 285 -21.12 -1.29 -15.55
C ALA A 285 -19.75 -0.99 -16.15
N LYS A 286 -18.90 -0.29 -15.42
CA LYS A 286 -17.47 -0.12 -15.72
C LYS A 286 -16.71 -1.27 -15.08
N ILE A 287 -16.07 -2.11 -15.89
CA ILE A 287 -15.32 -3.28 -15.47
C ILE A 287 -13.84 -2.96 -15.63
N ILE A 288 -13.11 -2.88 -14.54
CA ILE A 288 -11.68 -2.54 -14.51
C ILE A 288 -10.86 -3.81 -14.23
N GLY A 289 -10.01 -4.17 -15.16
CA GLY A 289 -9.12 -5.33 -15.06
C GLY A 289 -7.94 -5.12 -14.11
N PRO A 290 -7.20 -6.20 -13.78
CA PRO A 290 -5.99 -6.14 -12.98
C PRO A 290 -4.90 -5.19 -13.50
N ASN A 291 -4.84 -5.00 -14.81
CA ASN A 291 -3.90 -4.09 -15.50
C ASN A 291 -4.41 -2.63 -15.59
N ASN A 292 -5.53 -2.30 -14.92
CA ASN A 292 -6.22 -1.01 -14.92
C ASN A 292 -6.89 -0.59 -16.26
N ASN A 293 -6.85 -1.41 -17.29
CA ASN A 293 -7.69 -1.22 -18.46
C ASN A 293 -9.15 -1.52 -18.12
N TYR A 294 -10.07 -1.01 -18.90
CA TYR A 294 -11.49 -1.22 -18.60
C TYR A 294 -12.34 -1.41 -19.86
N ILE A 295 -13.48 -2.05 -19.65
CA ILE A 295 -14.59 -2.08 -20.60
C ILE A 295 -15.85 -1.49 -19.95
N ILE A 296 -16.80 -1.10 -20.79
CA ILE A 296 -18.12 -0.63 -20.41
C ILE A 296 -19.14 -1.66 -20.87
N LEU A 297 -20.02 -2.11 -19.98
CA LEU A 297 -21.13 -2.98 -20.29
C LEU A 297 -22.44 -2.21 -20.07
N PRO A 298 -23.31 -2.06 -21.11
CA PRO A 298 -24.58 -1.36 -20.96
C PRO A 298 -25.57 -2.16 -20.11
N SER A 299 -26.33 -1.45 -19.27
CA SER A 299 -27.48 -2.02 -18.56
C SER A 299 -28.69 -1.97 -19.51
N ALA A 300 -28.94 -3.05 -20.18
CA ALA A 300 -29.93 -3.10 -21.23
C ALA A 300 -30.97 -4.24 -21.06
N GLY A 301 -30.97 -4.88 -19.87
CA GLY A 301 -31.91 -5.94 -19.56
C GLY A 301 -31.85 -7.13 -20.55
N PHE A 302 -32.99 -7.78 -20.75
CA PHE A 302 -33.18 -8.84 -21.74
C PHE A 302 -34.58 -8.73 -22.34
N VAL A 303 -34.80 -9.43 -23.45
CA VAL A 303 -36.10 -9.47 -24.09
C VAL A 303 -36.75 -10.84 -23.77
N ASP A 304 -37.99 -10.80 -23.25
CA ASP A 304 -38.75 -11.97 -22.89
C ASP A 304 -39.91 -12.13 -23.89
N GLY A 305 -39.81 -13.14 -24.73
CA GLY A 305 -40.77 -13.37 -25.81
C GLY A 305 -41.80 -14.48 -25.57
N THR A 306 -42.28 -14.62 -24.33
CA THR A 306 -43.18 -15.76 -23.95
C THR A 306 -44.56 -15.72 -24.54
N SER A 307 -45.02 -14.68 -25.21
CA SER A 307 -46.41 -14.59 -25.72
C SER A 307 -46.55 -13.76 -26.99
N GLY A 308 -45.50 -13.67 -27.80
CA GLY A 308 -45.47 -12.77 -28.96
C GLY A 308 -45.29 -11.29 -28.63
N ASN A 309 -45.35 -10.91 -27.35
CA ASN A 309 -45.10 -9.58 -26.85
C ASN A 309 -43.67 -9.50 -26.28
N TRP A 310 -42.85 -8.65 -26.85
CA TRP A 310 -41.50 -8.38 -26.37
C TRP A 310 -41.56 -7.44 -25.17
N ILE A 311 -41.11 -7.92 -24.04
CA ILE A 311 -41.00 -7.11 -22.83
C ILE A 311 -39.51 -6.93 -22.55
N LEU A 312 -39.02 -5.73 -22.80
CA LEU A 312 -37.69 -5.35 -22.34
C LEU A 312 -37.73 -5.20 -20.83
N LYS A 313 -37.10 -6.11 -20.11
CA LYS A 313 -36.99 -6.03 -18.66
C LYS A 313 -35.76 -5.17 -18.33
N ASP A 314 -35.99 -3.86 -18.26
CA ASP A 314 -34.94 -2.89 -17.86
C ASP A 314 -35.12 -2.55 -16.39
N ASN A 315 -34.46 -3.28 -15.52
CA ASN A 315 -34.29 -2.92 -14.13
C ASN A 315 -33.12 -1.96 -14.00
N GLU A 316 -32.98 -1.24 -12.88
CA GLU A 316 -32.08 -0.10 -12.74
C GLU A 316 -30.62 -0.35 -13.17
N TYR A 317 -30.05 -1.49 -12.81
CA TYR A 317 -28.76 -1.97 -13.33
C TYR A 317 -28.87 -3.47 -13.61
N SER A 318 -29.10 -3.82 -14.86
CA SER A 318 -29.35 -5.21 -15.27
C SER A 318 -28.63 -5.55 -16.57
N ILE A 319 -27.44 -6.11 -16.44
CA ILE A 319 -26.58 -6.55 -17.55
C ILE A 319 -26.71 -8.07 -17.67
N TYR A 320 -27.12 -8.54 -18.84
CA TYR A 320 -27.24 -9.94 -19.17
C TYR A 320 -26.45 -10.26 -20.44
N LEU A 321 -25.41 -11.08 -20.31
CA LEU A 321 -24.57 -11.45 -21.44
C LEU A 321 -24.51 -12.96 -21.60
N TYR A 322 -24.83 -13.47 -22.77
CA TYR A 322 -24.70 -14.89 -23.07
C TYR A 322 -23.27 -15.39 -23.01
N THR A 323 -23.09 -16.61 -22.53
CA THR A 323 -21.91 -17.42 -22.76
C THR A 323 -22.11 -18.39 -23.90
N GLY A 324 -21.05 -18.90 -24.49
CA GLY A 324 -21.10 -19.93 -25.53
C GLY A 324 -21.34 -21.35 -24.97
N GLN A 325 -21.96 -21.49 -23.80
CA GLN A 325 -22.15 -22.78 -23.12
C GLN A 325 -23.54 -22.90 -22.51
N LEU A 326 -24.05 -24.12 -22.46
CA LEU A 326 -25.24 -24.42 -21.67
C LEU A 326 -24.91 -24.58 -20.19
N TYR A 327 -25.93 -24.49 -19.35
CA TYR A 327 -25.80 -24.61 -17.90
C TYR A 327 -26.22 -26.03 -17.45
N PHE A 328 -25.28 -26.77 -16.87
CA PHE A 328 -25.45 -28.20 -16.56
C PHE A 328 -25.78 -28.55 -15.12
N ASN A 329 -25.95 -27.62 -14.22
CA ASN A 329 -26.26 -27.93 -12.82
C ASN A 329 -27.75 -27.63 -12.54
N ASN A 330 -28.54 -28.69 -12.35
CA ASN A 330 -29.90 -28.67 -11.81
C ASN A 330 -30.55 -27.27 -11.75
N CYS A 331 -30.88 -26.73 -12.90
CA CYS A 331 -31.78 -25.59 -12.98
C CYS A 331 -33.22 -26.16 -12.85
N ASP A 332 -33.58 -26.62 -11.65
CA ASP A 332 -34.90 -27.16 -11.34
C ASP A 332 -36.04 -26.14 -11.54
N GLN A 333 -35.70 -24.93 -11.97
CA GLN A 333 -36.67 -23.83 -12.14
C GLN A 333 -37.27 -23.75 -13.57
N PHE A 334 -36.72 -24.47 -14.52
CA PHE A 334 -37.14 -24.34 -15.92
C PHE A 334 -37.55 -25.71 -16.50
N ASN A 335 -38.67 -25.70 -17.18
CA ASN A 335 -39.14 -26.86 -17.99
C ASN A 335 -38.26 -27.07 -19.26
N ASP A 336 -37.16 -26.36 -19.43
CA ASP A 336 -36.22 -26.50 -20.52
C ASP A 336 -35.05 -27.40 -20.06
N ASP A 337 -34.90 -28.55 -20.69
CA ASP A 337 -33.91 -29.56 -20.34
C ASP A 337 -32.45 -29.07 -20.43
N ASN A 338 -32.19 -27.91 -21.04
CA ASN A 338 -30.84 -27.35 -21.20
C ASN A 338 -30.83 -25.82 -21.34
N PRO A 339 -30.97 -25.07 -20.25
CA PRO A 339 -30.92 -23.62 -20.29
C PRO A 339 -29.54 -23.11 -20.68
N ALA A 340 -29.50 -21.95 -21.30
CA ALA A 340 -28.25 -21.27 -21.63
C ALA A 340 -27.59 -20.67 -20.37
N ALA A 341 -26.26 -20.69 -20.31
CA ALA A 341 -25.53 -19.99 -19.27
C ALA A 341 -25.30 -18.52 -19.66
N TYR A 342 -25.56 -17.62 -18.74
CA TYR A 342 -25.33 -16.22 -18.90
C TYR A 342 -24.60 -15.59 -17.73
N LEU A 343 -23.96 -14.44 -18.00
CA LEU A 343 -23.38 -13.57 -16.98
C LEU A 343 -24.41 -12.52 -16.58
N PHE A 344 -24.68 -12.40 -15.30
CA PHE A 344 -25.46 -11.31 -14.69
C PHE A 344 -24.56 -10.37 -13.92
N ILE A 345 -24.73 -9.07 -14.13
CA ILE A 345 -24.15 -8.01 -13.30
C ILE A 345 -25.24 -6.97 -13.09
N GLY A 346 -25.59 -6.68 -11.84
CA GLY A 346 -26.64 -5.73 -11.57
C GLY A 346 -27.02 -5.62 -10.13
N GLU A 347 -28.19 -5.08 -9.91
CA GLU A 347 -28.82 -4.92 -8.61
C GLU A 347 -30.01 -5.86 -8.51
N THR A 348 -30.18 -6.47 -7.37
CA THR A 348 -31.25 -7.41 -7.09
C THR A 348 -31.65 -7.35 -5.62
N TYR A 349 -32.80 -7.87 -5.28
CA TYR A 349 -33.19 -8.04 -3.89
C TYR A 349 -32.62 -9.34 -3.32
N ASN A 350 -32.15 -9.31 -2.07
CA ASN A 350 -31.79 -10.49 -1.30
C ASN A 350 -33.07 -11.11 -0.66
N ASP A 351 -32.91 -12.22 0.07
CA ASP A 351 -34.03 -12.93 0.75
C ASP A 351 -34.70 -12.05 1.83
N ASN A 352 -34.05 -11.02 2.32
CA ASN A 352 -34.60 -10.05 3.27
C ASN A 352 -35.23 -8.83 2.59
N MET A 353 -35.36 -8.83 1.26
CA MET A 353 -35.86 -7.70 0.45
C MET A 353 -34.92 -6.47 0.45
N ASP A 354 -33.65 -6.62 0.85
CA ASP A 354 -32.67 -5.56 0.72
C ASP A 354 -32.12 -5.52 -0.71
N PHE A 355 -31.89 -4.30 -1.19
CA PHE A 355 -31.30 -4.04 -2.49
C PHE A 355 -29.80 -4.30 -2.48
N VAL A 356 -29.33 -5.31 -3.20
CA VAL A 356 -27.92 -5.74 -3.22
C VAL A 356 -27.35 -5.79 -4.63
N ARG A 357 -26.07 -5.43 -4.74
CA ARG A 357 -25.32 -5.62 -5.98
C ARG A 357 -24.83 -7.05 -6.09
N LYS A 358 -25.04 -7.65 -7.26
CA LYS A 358 -24.69 -9.05 -7.50
C LYS A 358 -24.07 -9.23 -8.87
N SER A 359 -23.05 -10.09 -8.94
CA SER A 359 -22.53 -10.61 -10.19
C SER A 359 -22.42 -12.12 -10.10
N LYS A 360 -22.98 -12.83 -11.08
CA LYS A 360 -23.04 -14.28 -11.06
C LYS A 360 -23.09 -14.87 -12.47
N ILE A 361 -22.78 -16.15 -12.60
CA ILE A 361 -23.12 -16.97 -13.76
C ILE A 361 -24.38 -17.73 -13.38
N ASP A 362 -25.38 -17.61 -14.18
CA ASP A 362 -26.69 -18.24 -13.95
C ASP A 362 -27.24 -18.86 -15.23
N CYS A 363 -28.46 -19.40 -15.20
CA CYS A 363 -29.11 -20.03 -16.31
C CYS A 363 -30.39 -19.27 -16.71
N ILE A 364 -30.69 -19.32 -18.00
CA ILE A 364 -31.89 -18.70 -18.57
C ILE A 364 -32.35 -19.55 -19.79
N GLU A 365 -33.64 -19.50 -20.09
CA GLU A 365 -34.18 -20.20 -21.24
C GLU A 365 -33.54 -19.65 -22.52
N ARG A 366 -33.26 -20.54 -23.47
CA ARG A 366 -32.53 -20.20 -24.73
C ARG A 366 -33.32 -19.27 -25.65
N TYR A 367 -34.65 -19.23 -25.53
CA TYR A 367 -35.48 -18.34 -26.34
C TYR A 367 -35.51 -16.90 -25.83
N ARG A 368 -35.07 -16.62 -24.60
CA ARG A 368 -34.88 -15.24 -24.13
C ARG A 368 -33.74 -14.64 -24.88
N MET A 369 -33.83 -13.36 -25.20
CA MET A 369 -32.81 -12.73 -26.01
C MET A 369 -31.95 -11.82 -25.14
N LEU A 370 -30.66 -12.10 -25.18
CA LEU A 370 -29.65 -11.37 -24.44
C LEU A 370 -28.61 -10.75 -25.39
N GLN A 371 -27.83 -9.83 -24.87
CA GLN A 371 -26.69 -9.28 -25.57
C GLN A 371 -25.51 -10.26 -25.57
N VAL A 372 -24.57 -10.04 -26.48
CA VAL A 372 -23.31 -10.77 -26.57
C VAL A 372 -22.15 -9.79 -26.54
N ARG A 373 -21.24 -10.00 -25.59
CA ARG A 373 -19.93 -9.34 -25.56
C ARG A 373 -18.89 -10.34 -26.04
N ALA A 374 -18.31 -10.07 -27.18
CA ALA A 374 -17.32 -10.95 -27.78
C ALA A 374 -15.97 -10.92 -27.02
N VAL A 375 -15.23 -12.03 -27.15
CA VAL A 375 -13.84 -12.14 -26.73
C VAL A 375 -12.96 -12.62 -27.87
N CYS A 376 -11.65 -12.44 -27.74
CA CYS A 376 -10.65 -13.06 -28.61
C CYS A 376 -9.45 -13.50 -27.77
N ASP A 377 -8.76 -14.54 -28.25
CA ASP A 377 -7.55 -15.02 -27.58
C ASP A 377 -6.43 -14.00 -27.68
N ASN A 378 -5.58 -13.92 -26.66
CA ASN A 378 -4.44 -13.00 -26.56
C ASN A 378 -3.41 -13.20 -27.67
#